data_4d8b3771b92828cbd770e970e264886c
#
_entry.id   4d8b3771b92828cbd770e970e264886c
#
_cell.length_a   1.000
_cell.length_b   1.000
_cell.length_c   1.000
_cell.angle_alpha   90.00
_cell.angle_beta   90.00
_cell.angle_gamma   90.00
#
_symmetry.space_group_name_H-M   'P 1'
#
loop_
_entity.id
_entity.type
_entity.pdbx_description
1 polymer ?
#
loop_
_entity_poly.entity_id
_entity_poly.type
_entity_poly.pdbx_seq_one_letter_code
_entity_poly.pdbx_strand_id
1 'polypeptide(L)'
;MKHIFHVHTYRCKHASEELDEEYIKTALSFGAEKITFTDHCPFPENPFKNRMDIEQISEYIDSLNHLKEKYQEQIKIEIGLEVEFLPSMIKFYEELKHLNLNPLIIGQHFYQHPDGSFSFNDEDKSDEFIGCCNAMIEGMKTGLFNVVAHPDRFFRRCKKWTAEMTDISNELIATAAQNNVILEKNLASYEKLVEKSNYIYWRNEFWNLVDQYNCVTSKPVNTIIGFDAHSTDQMIKRMDYVKLIK
;
A
#
# COMPACT_ATOMS: atom_id res chain seq x y z
N MET A 1 -12.69 14.69 2.46
CA MET A 1 -11.74 13.83 1.71
C MET A 1 -12.49 13.25 0.53
N LYS A 2 -12.02 13.47 -0.68
CA LYS A 2 -12.73 13.00 -1.88
C LYS A 2 -12.46 11.55 -2.26
N HIS A 3 -11.33 11.01 -1.84
CA HIS A 3 -10.90 9.67 -2.16
C HIS A 3 -10.47 8.91 -0.90
N ILE A 4 -11.13 7.80 -0.61
CA ILE A 4 -10.72 6.81 0.40
C ILE A 4 -9.92 5.75 -0.34
N PHE A 5 -8.62 5.76 -0.16
CA PHE A 5 -7.68 4.88 -0.84
C PHE A 5 -7.07 3.87 0.12
N HIS A 6 -6.81 2.65 -0.33
CA HIS A 6 -6.17 1.56 0.40
C HIS A 6 -7.06 1.04 1.55
N VAL A 7 -8.04 0.22 1.17
CA VAL A 7 -9.00 -0.41 2.09
C VAL A 7 -8.98 -1.90 1.91
N HIS A 8 -8.96 -2.63 3.04
CA HIS A 8 -8.96 -4.08 3.10
C HIS A 8 -10.30 -4.60 3.61
N THR A 9 -10.75 -5.73 3.05
CA THR A 9 -11.97 -6.41 3.45
C THR A 9 -11.67 -7.63 4.34
N TYR A 10 -12.71 -8.27 4.84
CA TYR A 10 -12.62 -9.47 5.69
C TYR A 10 -11.78 -10.60 5.07
N ARG A 11 -11.62 -10.61 3.75
CA ARG A 11 -10.83 -11.62 3.03
C ARG A 11 -9.36 -11.59 3.38
N CYS A 12 -8.86 -10.48 3.89
CA CYS A 12 -7.49 -10.35 4.39
C CYS A 12 -7.22 -11.14 5.68
N LYS A 13 -8.20 -11.86 6.25
CA LYS A 13 -8.10 -12.74 7.44
C LYS A 13 -7.62 -12.06 8.73
N HIS A 14 -7.29 -10.79 8.70
CA HIS A 14 -6.96 -9.95 9.86
C HIS A 14 -7.71 -8.61 9.85
N ALA A 15 -8.55 -8.42 8.85
CA ALA A 15 -9.54 -7.35 8.83
C ALA A 15 -10.78 -7.76 9.66
N SER A 16 -11.65 -6.79 9.95
CA SER A 16 -12.93 -7.05 10.58
C SER A 16 -13.84 -7.89 9.67
N GLU A 17 -14.81 -8.57 10.26
CA GLU A 17 -15.80 -9.37 9.51
C GLU A 17 -16.92 -8.51 8.86
N GLU A 18 -16.73 -7.19 8.80
CA GLU A 18 -17.67 -6.26 8.18
C GLU A 18 -17.84 -6.54 6.70
N LEU A 19 -19.07 -6.36 6.21
CA LEU A 19 -19.37 -6.51 4.79
C LEU A 19 -18.71 -5.39 3.98
N ASP A 20 -18.33 -5.68 2.74
CA ASP A 20 -17.75 -4.70 1.80
C ASP A 20 -18.59 -3.42 1.68
N GLU A 21 -19.91 -3.56 1.76
CA GLU A 21 -20.86 -2.45 1.67
C GLU A 21 -20.76 -1.46 2.83
N GLU A 22 -20.38 -1.91 4.04
CA GLU A 22 -20.26 -1.01 5.20
C GLU A 22 -19.09 -0.02 5.02
N TYR A 23 -18.01 -0.43 4.36
CA TYR A 23 -16.91 0.47 3.99
C TYR A 23 -17.39 1.55 3.00
N ILE A 24 -18.25 1.17 2.04
CA ILE A 24 -18.81 2.13 1.06
C ILE A 24 -19.72 3.14 1.77
N LYS A 25 -20.63 2.69 2.62
CA LYS A 25 -21.52 3.56 3.42
C LYS A 25 -20.71 4.51 4.30
N THR A 26 -19.66 4.01 4.93
CA THR A 26 -18.75 4.82 5.74
C THR A 26 -18.05 5.88 4.88
N ALA A 27 -17.52 5.51 3.71
CA ALA A 27 -16.93 6.46 2.78
C ALA A 27 -17.91 7.55 2.35
N LEU A 28 -19.15 7.18 2.01
CA LEU A 28 -20.22 8.11 1.67
C LEU A 28 -20.55 9.07 2.82
N SER A 29 -20.53 8.60 4.07
CA SER A 29 -20.78 9.46 5.24
C SER A 29 -19.75 10.58 5.39
N PHE A 30 -18.54 10.41 4.85
CA PHE A 30 -17.48 11.42 4.78
C PHE A 30 -17.59 12.32 3.55
N GLY A 31 -18.58 12.09 2.67
CA GLY A 31 -18.71 12.78 1.39
C GLY A 31 -17.61 12.38 0.40
N ALA A 32 -17.13 11.16 0.48
CA ALA A 32 -16.16 10.63 -0.49
C ALA A 32 -16.81 10.46 -1.87
N GLU A 33 -16.08 10.83 -2.91
CA GLU A 33 -16.46 10.66 -4.31
C GLU A 33 -15.89 9.36 -4.90
N LYS A 34 -14.92 8.75 -4.18
CA LYS A 34 -14.22 7.56 -4.63
C LYS A 34 -13.72 6.71 -3.43
N ILE A 35 -13.84 5.38 -3.56
CA ILE A 35 -13.19 4.40 -2.68
C ILE A 35 -12.41 3.39 -3.51
N THR A 36 -11.23 2.99 -3.04
CA THR A 36 -10.39 1.99 -3.68
C THR A 36 -10.09 0.86 -2.70
N PHE A 37 -10.58 -0.33 -3.00
CA PHE A 37 -10.26 -1.55 -2.29
C PHE A 37 -8.96 -2.14 -2.83
N THR A 38 -8.08 -2.58 -1.94
CA THR A 38 -6.77 -3.15 -2.28
C THR A 38 -6.39 -4.24 -1.28
N ASP A 39 -7.21 -5.27 -1.21
CA ASP A 39 -6.93 -6.42 -0.34
C ASP A 39 -5.55 -7.01 -0.64
N HIS A 40 -4.93 -7.60 0.37
CA HIS A 40 -3.66 -8.30 0.18
C HIS A 40 -3.81 -9.38 -0.89
N CYS A 41 -2.96 -9.27 -1.91
CA CYS A 41 -2.95 -10.18 -3.06
C CYS A 41 -2.84 -11.64 -2.61
N PRO A 42 -3.73 -12.52 -3.07
CA PRO A 42 -3.52 -13.96 -2.91
C PRO A 42 -2.33 -14.40 -3.76
N PHE A 43 -1.62 -15.40 -3.28
CA PHE A 43 -0.53 -16.02 -4.03
C PHE A 43 -0.76 -17.53 -4.16
N PRO A 44 -0.32 -18.14 -5.25
CA PRO A 44 -0.21 -19.59 -5.31
C PRO A 44 0.56 -20.09 -4.08
N GLU A 45 0.08 -21.17 -3.45
CA GLU A 45 0.67 -21.76 -2.24
C GLU A 45 0.66 -20.85 -0.98
N ASN A 46 0.17 -19.63 -1.09
CA ASN A 46 -0.01 -18.63 -0.03
C ASN A 46 1.13 -18.58 1.01
N PRO A 47 2.37 -18.22 0.63
CA PRO A 47 3.53 -18.27 1.54
C PRO A 47 3.47 -17.20 2.64
N PHE A 48 2.61 -16.20 2.49
CA PHE A 48 2.65 -15.00 3.33
C PHE A 48 1.60 -14.95 4.44
N LYS A 49 0.62 -15.84 4.50
CA LYS A 49 -0.49 -15.80 5.48
C LYS A 49 -1.31 -14.49 5.45
N ASN A 50 -2.35 -14.40 6.27
CA ASN A 50 -3.15 -13.18 6.50
C ASN A 50 -3.61 -12.44 5.23
N ARG A 51 -3.97 -13.18 4.19
CA ARG A 51 -4.54 -12.68 2.93
C ARG A 51 -5.58 -13.66 2.41
N MET A 52 -6.35 -13.26 1.42
CA MET A 52 -7.31 -14.17 0.80
C MET A 52 -6.59 -15.37 0.17
N ASP A 53 -7.30 -16.47 0.04
CA ASP A 53 -6.83 -17.62 -0.72
C ASP A 53 -7.05 -17.35 -2.22
N ILE A 54 -6.26 -17.98 -3.09
CA ILE A 54 -6.30 -17.71 -4.54
C ILE A 54 -7.68 -17.99 -5.13
N GLU A 55 -8.40 -18.96 -4.59
CA GLU A 55 -9.75 -19.34 -5.01
C GLU A 55 -10.80 -18.26 -4.69
N GLN A 56 -10.52 -17.34 -3.76
CA GLN A 56 -11.43 -16.27 -3.37
C GLN A 56 -11.37 -15.05 -4.31
N ILE A 57 -10.38 -14.97 -5.21
CA ILE A 57 -10.19 -13.78 -6.06
C ILE A 57 -11.42 -13.48 -6.94
N SER A 58 -12.06 -14.52 -7.47
CA SER A 58 -13.26 -14.33 -8.30
C SER A 58 -14.42 -13.78 -7.47
N GLU A 59 -14.63 -14.33 -6.27
CA GLU A 59 -15.67 -13.83 -5.36
C GLU A 59 -15.41 -12.40 -4.92
N TYR A 60 -14.16 -12.03 -4.63
CA TYR A 60 -13.75 -10.66 -4.32
C TYR A 60 -14.13 -9.68 -5.44
N ILE A 61 -13.79 -10.04 -6.67
CA ILE A 61 -14.08 -9.23 -7.85
C ILE A 61 -15.60 -9.11 -8.07
N ASP A 62 -16.33 -10.20 -7.98
CA ASP A 62 -17.77 -10.25 -8.24
C ASP A 62 -18.57 -9.46 -7.19
N SER A 63 -18.22 -9.63 -5.90
CA SER A 63 -18.83 -8.89 -4.79
C SER A 63 -18.67 -7.38 -4.98
N LEU A 64 -17.44 -6.93 -5.23
CA LEU A 64 -17.17 -5.49 -5.39
C LEU A 64 -17.72 -4.92 -6.70
N ASN A 65 -17.79 -5.69 -7.80
CA ASN A 65 -18.45 -5.25 -9.03
C ASN A 65 -19.96 -5.09 -8.84
N HIS A 66 -20.62 -6.01 -8.11
CA HIS A 66 -22.04 -5.84 -7.77
C HIS A 66 -22.27 -4.54 -6.99
N LEU A 67 -21.41 -4.23 -6.01
CA LEU A 67 -21.49 -2.97 -5.26
C LEU A 67 -21.16 -1.75 -6.12
N LYS A 68 -20.22 -1.88 -7.05
CA LYS A 68 -19.88 -0.82 -8.01
C LYS A 68 -21.08 -0.46 -8.90
N GLU A 69 -21.83 -1.44 -9.38
CA GLU A 69 -23.08 -1.21 -10.11
C GLU A 69 -24.15 -0.57 -9.22
N LYS A 70 -24.34 -1.10 -8.00
CA LYS A 70 -25.34 -0.59 -7.04
C LYS A 70 -25.12 0.87 -6.65
N TYR A 71 -23.87 1.30 -6.51
CA TYR A 71 -23.50 2.63 -6.02
C TYR A 71 -22.98 3.59 -7.10
N GLN A 72 -23.06 3.22 -8.41
CA GLN A 72 -22.46 3.95 -9.52
C GLN A 72 -22.79 5.45 -9.59
N GLU A 73 -24.01 5.85 -9.16
CA GLU A 73 -24.45 7.25 -9.16
C GLU A 73 -24.00 8.02 -7.89
N GLN A 74 -23.43 7.34 -6.90
CA GLN A 74 -23.10 7.94 -5.60
C GLN A 74 -21.59 8.01 -5.36
N ILE A 75 -20.85 6.97 -5.72
CA ILE A 75 -19.41 6.87 -5.46
C ILE A 75 -18.74 6.00 -6.50
N LYS A 76 -17.57 6.42 -6.96
CA LYS A 76 -16.71 5.59 -7.81
C LYS A 76 -16.02 4.53 -6.97
N ILE A 77 -16.18 3.25 -7.32
CA ILE A 77 -15.50 2.12 -6.68
C ILE A 77 -14.41 1.59 -7.60
N GLU A 78 -13.18 1.50 -7.11
CA GLU A 78 -12.06 0.85 -7.78
C GLU A 78 -11.67 -0.41 -7.01
N ILE A 79 -11.31 -1.45 -7.77
CA ILE A 79 -10.98 -2.79 -7.26
C ILE A 79 -9.56 -3.09 -7.67
N GLY A 80 -8.68 -3.15 -6.69
CA GLY A 80 -7.25 -3.40 -6.86
C GLY A 80 -6.74 -4.47 -5.91
N LEU A 81 -5.43 -4.60 -5.81
CA LEU A 81 -4.76 -5.48 -4.85
C LEU A 81 -3.48 -4.84 -4.33
N GLU A 82 -3.16 -5.09 -3.06
CA GLU A 82 -1.86 -4.83 -2.48
C GLU A 82 -0.97 -6.07 -2.60
N VAL A 83 0.16 -5.91 -3.28
CA VAL A 83 0.98 -6.99 -3.80
C VAL A 83 2.38 -6.96 -3.21
N GLU A 84 2.86 -8.09 -2.68
CA GLU A 84 4.30 -8.29 -2.47
C GLU A 84 4.97 -8.47 -3.83
N PHE A 85 5.97 -7.67 -4.17
CA PHE A 85 6.69 -7.85 -5.42
C PHE A 85 7.77 -8.91 -5.29
N LEU A 86 7.67 -9.94 -6.13
CA LEU A 86 8.65 -11.01 -6.31
C LEU A 86 9.02 -11.09 -7.78
N PRO A 87 10.31 -10.95 -8.17
CA PRO A 87 10.72 -10.99 -9.57
C PRO A 87 10.29 -12.26 -10.32
N SER A 88 10.20 -13.39 -9.60
CA SER A 88 9.75 -14.67 -10.18
C SER A 88 8.27 -14.72 -10.54
N MET A 89 7.46 -13.76 -10.06
CA MET A 89 6.00 -13.77 -10.18
C MET A 89 5.46 -12.77 -11.22
N ILE A 90 6.30 -12.21 -12.09
CA ILE A 90 5.88 -11.18 -13.08
C ILE A 90 4.70 -11.66 -13.93
N LYS A 91 4.73 -12.90 -14.42
CA LYS A 91 3.62 -13.47 -15.22
C LYS A 91 2.31 -13.50 -14.44
N PHE A 92 2.36 -13.85 -13.17
CA PHE A 92 1.19 -13.84 -12.30
C PHE A 92 0.60 -12.42 -12.15
N TYR A 93 1.44 -11.39 -12.02
CA TYR A 93 0.95 -10.00 -11.94
C TYR A 93 0.36 -9.52 -13.27
N GLU A 94 0.89 -9.98 -14.41
CA GLU A 94 0.29 -9.73 -15.72
C GLU A 94 -1.10 -10.39 -15.82
N GLU A 95 -1.25 -11.62 -15.33
CA GLU A 95 -2.55 -12.31 -15.24
C GLU A 95 -3.55 -11.56 -14.36
N LEU A 96 -3.14 -11.03 -13.21
CA LEU A 96 -4.00 -10.20 -12.35
C LEU A 96 -4.52 -8.96 -13.10
N LYS A 97 -3.69 -8.33 -13.94
CA LYS A 97 -4.14 -7.19 -14.76
C LYS A 97 -5.21 -7.60 -15.79
N HIS A 98 -5.16 -8.79 -16.34
CA HIS A 98 -6.20 -9.29 -17.24
C HIS A 98 -7.55 -9.52 -16.55
N LEU A 99 -7.58 -9.61 -15.21
CA LEU A 99 -8.81 -9.64 -14.42
C LEU A 99 -9.43 -8.24 -14.19
N ASN A 100 -8.92 -7.20 -14.86
CA ASN A 100 -9.33 -5.79 -14.67
C ASN A 100 -9.12 -5.24 -13.26
N LEU A 101 -8.20 -5.83 -12.49
CA LEU A 101 -7.79 -5.31 -11.19
C LEU A 101 -6.90 -4.08 -11.37
N ASN A 102 -7.37 -2.95 -10.87
CA ASN A 102 -6.66 -1.67 -10.96
C ASN A 102 -7.13 -0.70 -9.85
N PRO A 103 -6.18 -0.17 -9.01
CA PRO A 103 -4.73 -0.27 -9.13
C PRO A 103 -4.16 -1.61 -8.61
N LEU A 104 -3.01 -2.02 -9.13
CA LEU A 104 -2.10 -2.90 -8.42
C LEU A 104 -1.11 -2.00 -7.67
N ILE A 105 -1.01 -2.16 -6.35
CA ILE A 105 -0.09 -1.40 -5.52
C ILE A 105 0.98 -2.32 -4.93
N ILE A 106 2.21 -1.85 -4.83
CA ILE A 106 3.29 -2.61 -4.16
C ILE A 106 3.20 -2.33 -2.68
N GLY A 107 2.85 -3.35 -1.88
CA GLY A 107 2.90 -3.33 -0.43
C GLY A 107 3.91 -4.34 0.06
N GLN A 108 5.20 -3.96 0.07
CA GLN A 108 6.27 -4.89 0.43
C GLN A 108 6.34 -5.04 1.94
N HIS A 109 5.92 -6.20 2.47
CA HIS A 109 5.95 -6.53 3.89
C HIS A 109 7.03 -7.56 4.23
N PHE A 110 7.48 -8.32 3.23
CA PHE A 110 8.42 -9.40 3.39
C PHE A 110 9.70 -9.14 2.60
N TYR A 111 10.82 -9.57 3.17
CA TYR A 111 12.07 -9.71 2.46
C TYR A 111 12.23 -11.17 2.01
N GLN A 112 12.54 -11.36 0.73
CA GLN A 112 12.88 -12.67 0.21
C GLN A 112 14.41 -12.86 0.29
N HIS A 113 14.83 -13.87 1.06
CA HIS A 113 16.24 -14.23 1.16
C HIS A 113 16.73 -14.94 -0.11
N PRO A 114 18.07 -14.97 -0.35
CA PRO A 114 18.64 -15.66 -1.52
C PRO A 114 18.32 -17.15 -1.58
N ASP A 115 18.03 -17.79 -0.45
CA ASP A 115 17.62 -19.20 -0.37
C ASP A 115 16.12 -19.41 -0.66
N GLY A 116 15.38 -18.34 -0.96
CA GLY A 116 13.94 -18.36 -1.24
C GLY A 116 13.05 -18.27 -0.01
N SER A 117 13.60 -18.32 1.20
CA SER A 117 12.82 -18.09 2.42
C SER A 117 12.39 -16.63 2.57
N PHE A 118 11.41 -16.38 3.45
CA PHE A 118 10.91 -15.04 3.70
C PHE A 118 11.05 -14.66 5.17
N SER A 119 11.39 -13.39 5.42
CA SER A 119 11.25 -12.79 6.74
C SER A 119 10.26 -11.63 6.70
N PHE A 120 9.38 -11.59 7.70
CA PHE A 120 8.51 -10.45 7.90
C PHE A 120 9.32 -9.29 8.51
N ASN A 121 9.10 -8.09 8.00
CA ASN A 121 9.80 -6.90 8.48
C ASN A 121 9.30 -6.47 9.87
N ASP A 122 9.58 -7.28 10.88
CA ASP A 122 9.12 -7.10 12.26
C ASP A 122 10.25 -6.80 13.24
N GLU A 123 11.50 -7.09 12.88
CA GLU A 123 12.69 -6.91 13.70
C GLU A 123 13.62 -5.84 13.12
N ASP A 124 14.53 -5.35 13.96
CA ASP A 124 15.59 -4.42 13.56
C ASP A 124 16.64 -5.17 12.76
N LYS A 125 16.36 -5.41 11.48
CA LYS A 125 17.25 -6.08 10.53
C LYS A 125 17.70 -5.05 9.50
N SER A 126 18.83 -4.42 9.81
CA SER A 126 19.38 -3.32 9.02
C SER A 126 19.67 -3.70 7.57
N ASP A 127 19.94 -4.96 7.29
CA ASP A 127 20.32 -5.42 5.95
C ASP A 127 19.12 -5.73 5.04
N GLU A 128 17.94 -5.94 5.63
CA GLU A 128 16.73 -6.29 4.87
C GLU A 128 16.05 -5.08 4.21
N PHE A 129 16.26 -3.87 4.74
CA PHE A 129 15.63 -2.68 4.16
C PHE A 129 16.09 -2.41 2.72
N ILE A 130 17.36 -2.66 2.40
CA ILE A 130 17.89 -2.51 1.04
C ILE A 130 17.19 -3.49 0.10
N GLY A 131 17.08 -4.75 0.49
CA GLY A 131 16.42 -5.77 -0.33
C GLY A 131 14.95 -5.44 -0.60
N CYS A 132 14.23 -4.95 0.41
CA CYS A 132 12.85 -4.53 0.26
C CYS A 132 12.70 -3.28 -0.64
N CYS A 133 13.58 -2.29 -0.48
CA CYS A 133 13.59 -1.12 -1.36
C CYS A 133 13.92 -1.52 -2.80
N ASN A 134 14.88 -2.41 -3.02
CA ASN A 134 15.21 -2.92 -4.35
C ASN A 134 14.03 -3.65 -4.98
N ALA A 135 13.29 -4.47 -4.22
CA ALA A 135 12.08 -5.12 -4.73
C ALA A 135 11.03 -4.09 -5.19
N MET A 136 10.80 -3.03 -4.41
CA MET A 136 9.91 -1.94 -4.82
C MET A 136 10.41 -1.22 -6.08
N ILE A 137 11.72 -0.94 -6.17
CA ILE A 137 12.37 -0.30 -7.33
C ILE A 137 12.22 -1.17 -8.59
N GLU A 138 12.48 -2.46 -8.49
CA GLU A 138 12.29 -3.41 -9.59
C GLU A 138 10.83 -3.51 -10.01
N GLY A 139 9.92 -3.62 -9.04
CA GLY A 139 8.47 -3.66 -9.30
C GLY A 139 7.98 -2.43 -10.05
N MET A 140 8.42 -1.24 -9.66
CA MET A 140 8.06 0.00 -10.36
C MET A 140 8.54 0.02 -11.82
N LYS A 141 9.73 -0.52 -12.11
CA LYS A 141 10.30 -0.59 -13.46
C LYS A 141 9.53 -1.52 -14.40
N THR A 142 8.71 -2.45 -13.88
CA THR A 142 7.89 -3.34 -14.71
C THR A 142 6.73 -2.63 -15.41
N GLY A 143 6.30 -1.48 -14.90
CA GLY A 143 5.10 -0.77 -15.39
C GLY A 143 3.77 -1.44 -15.03
N LEU A 144 3.80 -2.48 -14.19
CA LEU A 144 2.60 -3.19 -13.75
C LEU A 144 1.88 -2.52 -12.58
N PHE A 145 2.60 -1.72 -11.81
CA PHE A 145 2.13 -1.14 -10.54
C PHE A 145 1.94 0.37 -10.64
N ASN A 146 0.92 0.87 -9.96
CA ASN A 146 0.52 2.28 -9.99
C ASN A 146 0.97 3.06 -8.76
N VAL A 147 1.12 2.38 -7.62
CA VAL A 147 1.42 2.98 -6.32
C VAL A 147 2.39 2.09 -5.56
N VAL A 148 3.27 2.69 -4.77
CA VAL A 148 4.00 2.03 -3.68
C VAL A 148 3.33 2.41 -2.38
N ALA A 149 2.76 1.42 -1.70
CA ALA A 149 2.16 1.57 -0.38
C ALA A 149 3.25 1.69 0.69
N HIS A 150 3.02 2.57 1.68
CA HIS A 150 3.91 2.77 2.84
C HIS A 150 5.42 2.58 2.55
N PRO A 151 6.02 3.33 1.58
CA PRO A 151 7.41 3.11 1.13
C PRO A 151 8.46 3.24 2.23
N ASP A 152 8.14 3.93 3.32
CA ASP A 152 8.99 4.16 4.47
C ASP A 152 8.85 3.07 5.56
N ARG A 153 7.98 2.07 5.36
CA ARG A 153 7.69 1.01 6.34
C ARG A 153 8.94 0.23 6.78
N PHE A 154 9.90 0.00 5.90
CA PHE A 154 11.10 -0.80 6.20
C PHE A 154 12.05 -0.13 7.16
N PHE A 155 11.97 1.19 7.28
CA PHE A 155 12.80 1.96 8.20
C PHE A 155 12.18 2.08 9.60
N ARG A 156 10.98 1.53 9.83
CA ARG A 156 10.17 1.74 11.04
C ARG A 156 10.86 1.35 12.34
N ARG A 157 11.79 0.41 12.31
CA ARG A 157 12.52 -0.08 13.50
C ARG A 157 13.97 0.33 13.52
N CYS A 158 14.46 0.99 12.51
CA CYS A 158 15.82 1.49 12.49
C CYS A 158 15.97 2.65 13.48
N LYS A 159 16.80 2.49 14.49
CA LYS A 159 17.00 3.49 15.56
C LYS A 159 17.62 4.79 15.05
N LYS A 160 18.45 4.71 14.01
CA LYS A 160 19.13 5.85 13.42
C LYS A 160 18.96 5.83 11.91
N TRP A 161 18.74 6.99 11.34
CA TRP A 161 18.79 7.17 9.90
C TRP A 161 20.25 7.18 9.44
N THR A 162 20.59 6.40 8.42
CA THR A 162 21.95 6.29 7.88
C THR A 162 22.06 6.91 6.50
N ALA A 163 23.32 7.13 6.03
CA ALA A 163 23.57 7.58 4.65
C ALA A 163 23.03 6.56 3.63
N GLU A 164 23.20 5.27 3.89
CA GLU A 164 22.69 4.20 3.04
C GLU A 164 21.17 4.22 2.89
N MET A 165 20.43 4.52 3.98
CA MET A 165 18.98 4.73 3.92
C MET A 165 18.62 5.95 3.06
N THR A 166 19.41 7.00 3.15
CA THR A 166 19.25 8.19 2.29
C THR A 166 19.46 7.84 0.83
N ASP A 167 20.51 7.11 0.50
CA ASP A 167 20.88 6.76 -0.88
C ASP A 167 19.80 5.88 -1.53
N ILE A 168 19.38 4.80 -0.85
CA ILE A 168 18.36 3.91 -1.39
C ILE A 168 16.97 4.59 -1.46
N SER A 169 16.65 5.50 -0.52
CA SER A 169 15.42 6.29 -0.57
C SER A 169 15.43 7.24 -1.78
N ASN A 170 16.53 7.90 -2.06
CA ASN A 170 16.67 8.76 -3.23
C ASN A 170 16.50 7.97 -4.53
N GLU A 171 17.06 6.77 -4.63
CA GLU A 171 16.86 5.90 -5.80
C GLU A 171 15.39 5.50 -5.95
N LEU A 172 14.72 5.10 -4.86
CA LEU A 172 13.30 4.73 -4.85
C LEU A 172 12.42 5.91 -5.31
N ILE A 173 12.66 7.12 -4.76
CA ILE A 173 11.91 8.34 -5.10
C ILE A 173 12.11 8.69 -6.57
N ALA A 174 13.35 8.68 -7.05
CA ALA A 174 13.67 8.97 -8.45
C ALA A 174 13.04 7.95 -9.40
N THR A 175 13.06 6.66 -9.04
CA THR A 175 12.44 5.60 -9.83
C THR A 175 10.92 5.76 -9.89
N ALA A 176 10.27 6.10 -8.78
CA ALA A 176 8.84 6.37 -8.74
C ALA A 176 8.47 7.54 -9.68
N ALA A 177 9.21 8.63 -9.62
CA ALA A 177 9.01 9.79 -10.51
C ALA A 177 9.20 9.42 -11.99
N GLN A 178 10.27 8.68 -12.32
CA GLN A 178 10.58 8.27 -13.69
C GLN A 178 9.49 7.36 -14.30
N ASN A 179 8.91 6.47 -13.50
CA ASN A 179 7.92 5.50 -13.94
C ASN A 179 6.46 5.97 -13.70
N ASN A 180 6.24 7.21 -13.24
CA ASN A 180 4.93 7.77 -12.89
C ASN A 180 4.19 6.95 -11.83
N VAL A 181 4.92 6.34 -10.90
CA VAL A 181 4.36 5.61 -9.77
C VAL A 181 4.17 6.58 -8.60
N ILE A 182 3.06 6.44 -7.92
CA ILE A 182 2.66 7.30 -6.79
C ILE A 182 3.23 6.71 -5.49
N LEU A 183 3.70 7.54 -4.57
CA LEU A 183 4.11 7.12 -3.23
C LEU A 183 2.98 7.37 -2.22
N GLU A 184 2.64 6.38 -1.43
CA GLU A 184 1.57 6.48 -0.47
C GLU A 184 2.04 7.05 0.87
N LYS A 185 1.42 8.14 1.31
CA LYS A 185 1.45 8.64 2.68
C LYS A 185 0.43 7.84 3.51
N ASN A 186 0.91 6.86 4.27
CA ASN A 186 0.06 5.85 4.92
C ASN A 186 -0.44 6.31 6.29
N LEU A 187 -1.77 6.38 6.45
CA LEU A 187 -2.40 6.83 7.69
C LEU A 187 -2.26 5.83 8.84
N ALA A 188 -2.18 4.52 8.56
CA ALA A 188 -1.93 3.52 9.60
C ALA A 188 -0.54 3.68 10.22
N SER A 189 0.46 4.04 9.42
CA SER A 189 1.80 4.35 9.89
C SER A 189 1.83 5.66 10.69
N TYR A 190 1.13 6.68 10.21
CA TYR A 190 1.03 7.98 10.90
C TYR A 190 0.28 7.90 12.22
N GLU A 191 -0.82 7.14 12.29
CA GLU A 191 -1.55 6.85 13.52
C GLU A 191 -0.61 6.27 14.60
N LYS A 192 0.23 5.31 14.23
CA LYS A 192 1.19 4.71 15.16
C LYS A 192 2.29 5.68 15.61
N LEU A 193 2.69 6.62 14.77
CA LEU A 193 3.60 7.69 15.15
C LEU A 193 2.99 8.57 16.25
N VAL A 194 1.71 8.93 16.09
CA VAL A 194 1.01 9.81 17.03
C VAL A 194 0.72 9.11 18.36
N GLU A 195 0.31 7.84 18.33
CA GLU A 195 -0.16 7.11 19.50
C GLU A 195 0.94 6.40 20.29
N LYS A 196 2.03 6.00 19.65
CA LYS A 196 3.07 5.15 20.22
C LYS A 196 4.44 5.76 19.99
N SER A 197 4.87 6.60 20.94
CA SER A 197 6.16 7.29 20.88
C SER A 197 7.41 6.40 20.70
N ASN A 198 7.29 5.08 20.87
CA ASN A 198 8.40 4.11 20.79
C ASN A 198 8.52 3.37 19.45
N TYR A 199 7.59 3.57 18.53
CA TYR A 199 7.58 2.91 17.23
C TYR A 199 7.60 3.93 16.10
N ILE A 200 8.67 3.93 15.32
CA ILE A 200 8.81 4.83 14.19
C ILE A 200 8.29 4.10 12.94
N TYR A 201 6.98 4.12 12.74
CA TYR A 201 6.35 3.57 11.54
C TYR A 201 6.33 4.57 10.38
N TRP A 202 6.27 5.85 10.70
CA TRP A 202 6.36 6.95 9.76
C TRP A 202 7.75 7.59 9.87
N ARG A 203 8.44 7.73 8.75
CA ARG A 203 9.80 8.28 8.71
C ARG A 203 9.82 9.68 8.09
N ASN A 204 9.88 10.68 8.93
CA ASN A 204 9.99 12.07 8.47
C ASN A 204 11.22 12.28 7.57
N GLU A 205 12.32 11.55 7.82
CA GLU A 205 13.52 11.62 7.01
C GLU A 205 13.22 11.24 5.55
N PHE A 206 12.46 10.16 5.32
CA PHE A 206 12.04 9.73 3.98
C PHE A 206 11.17 10.81 3.30
N TRP A 207 10.15 11.32 4.00
CA TRP A 207 9.23 12.30 3.43
C TRP A 207 9.90 13.66 3.17
N ASN A 208 10.89 14.04 3.99
CA ASN A 208 11.74 15.21 3.72
C ASN A 208 12.56 15.04 2.42
N LEU A 209 13.04 13.82 2.11
CA LEU A 209 13.73 13.54 0.84
C LEU A 209 12.77 13.65 -0.35
N VAL A 210 11.51 13.19 -0.21
CA VAL A 210 10.47 13.38 -1.23
C VAL A 210 10.25 14.88 -1.51
N ASP A 211 10.11 15.68 -0.46
CA ASP A 211 9.90 17.13 -0.59
C ASP A 211 11.12 17.81 -1.22
N GLN A 212 12.34 17.47 -0.81
CA GLN A 212 13.58 17.97 -1.40
C GLN A 212 13.69 17.60 -2.87
N TYR A 213 13.41 16.35 -3.23
CA TYR A 213 13.40 15.90 -4.62
C TYR A 213 12.42 16.73 -5.46
N ASN A 214 11.20 16.91 -4.97
CA ASN A 214 10.15 17.65 -5.68
C ASN A 214 10.47 19.15 -5.84
N CYS A 215 11.27 19.74 -4.93
CA CYS A 215 11.69 21.13 -5.03
C CYS A 215 12.72 21.40 -6.15
N VAL A 216 13.51 20.39 -6.55
CA VAL A 216 14.63 20.58 -7.46
C VAL A 216 14.45 19.93 -8.84
N THR A 217 13.43 19.07 -8.99
CA THR A 217 13.17 18.32 -10.22
C THR A 217 12.12 18.96 -11.10
N SER A 218 12.24 18.79 -12.42
CA SER A 218 11.16 19.08 -13.38
C SER A 218 10.09 17.98 -13.46
N LYS A 219 10.35 16.81 -12.89
CA LYS A 219 9.44 15.66 -12.86
C LYS A 219 9.21 15.21 -11.42
N PRO A 220 8.31 15.88 -10.68
CA PRO A 220 8.03 15.55 -9.29
C PRO A 220 7.37 14.16 -9.16
N VAL A 221 7.63 13.50 -8.04
CA VAL A 221 6.88 12.30 -7.66
C VAL A 221 5.56 12.72 -7.02
N ASN A 222 4.47 12.06 -7.45
CA ASN A 222 3.16 12.27 -6.87
C ASN A 222 2.99 11.48 -5.57
N THR A 223 2.16 12.00 -4.67
CA THR A 223 1.79 11.29 -3.44
C THR A 223 0.29 11.13 -3.32
N ILE A 224 -0.15 10.09 -2.61
CA ILE A 224 -1.54 9.85 -2.26
C ILE A 224 -1.64 9.51 -0.78
N ILE A 225 -2.73 9.89 -0.13
CA ILE A 225 -3.01 9.47 1.24
C ILE A 225 -3.75 8.13 1.20
N GLY A 226 -3.17 7.10 1.85
CA GLY A 226 -3.78 5.79 1.99
C GLY A 226 -4.28 5.55 3.41
N PHE A 227 -5.46 4.95 3.50
CA PHE A 227 -6.05 4.61 4.80
C PHE A 227 -5.46 3.34 5.39
N ASP A 228 -5.16 2.35 4.56
CA ASP A 228 -4.71 1.00 4.98
C ASP A 228 -5.65 0.46 6.08
N ALA A 229 -6.95 0.63 5.82
CA ALA A 229 -7.99 0.37 6.80
C ALA A 229 -8.51 -1.07 6.69
N HIS A 230 -8.54 -1.76 7.82
CA HIS A 230 -9.01 -3.13 7.96
C HIS A 230 -10.34 -3.20 8.76
N SER A 231 -10.96 -2.04 9.02
CA SER A 231 -12.31 -1.90 9.58
C SER A 231 -12.85 -0.50 9.30
N THR A 232 -14.17 -0.34 9.38
CA THR A 232 -14.82 0.98 9.28
C THR A 232 -14.40 1.88 10.44
N ASP A 233 -14.20 1.36 11.64
CA ASP A 233 -13.70 2.11 12.79
C ASP A 233 -12.31 2.70 12.52
N GLN A 234 -11.42 1.94 11.86
CA GLN A 234 -10.12 2.46 11.45
C GLN A 234 -10.26 3.56 10.39
N MET A 235 -11.19 3.44 9.44
CA MET A 235 -11.48 4.52 8.48
C MET A 235 -11.93 5.79 9.20
N ILE A 236 -12.87 5.67 10.13
CA ILE A 236 -13.42 6.80 10.92
C ILE A 236 -12.27 7.49 11.68
N LYS A 237 -11.51 6.73 12.43
CA LYS A 237 -10.41 7.23 13.23
C LYS A 237 -9.34 7.93 12.39
N ARG A 238 -8.96 7.35 11.24
CA ARG A 238 -7.91 7.88 10.36
C ARG A 238 -8.32 9.12 9.61
N MET A 239 -9.62 9.39 9.49
CA MET A 239 -10.10 10.67 8.95
C MET A 239 -9.59 11.89 9.73
N ASP A 240 -9.39 11.75 11.04
CA ASP A 240 -8.86 12.85 11.86
C ASP A 240 -7.41 13.19 11.50
N TYR A 241 -6.64 12.19 11.05
CA TYR A 241 -5.23 12.38 10.68
C TYR A 241 -5.03 12.94 9.27
N VAL A 242 -6.02 12.84 8.38
CA VAL A 242 -5.93 13.36 6.99
C VAL A 242 -5.50 14.83 6.94
N LYS A 243 -5.96 15.64 7.90
CA LYS A 243 -5.64 17.08 7.94
C LYS A 243 -4.25 17.38 8.48
N LEU A 244 -3.61 16.41 9.11
CA LEU A 244 -2.31 16.54 9.76
C LEU A 244 -1.16 16.13 8.83
N ILE A 245 -1.45 15.25 7.87
CA ILE A 245 -0.49 14.83 6.84
C ILE A 245 -0.56 15.85 5.68
N LYS A 246 0.47 16.65 5.57
CA LYS A 246 0.64 17.61 4.47
C LYS A 246 1.57 17.04 3.41
#